data_030ecb3ea4f34df61666618e30b0155d
#
_entry.id   030ecb3ea4f34df61666618e30b0155d
#
_cell.length_a   1.000
_cell.length_b   1.000
_cell.length_c   1.000
_cell.angle_alpha   90.00
_cell.angle_beta   90.00
_cell.angle_gamma   90.00
#
_symmetry.space_group_name_H-M   'P 1'
#
loop_
_entity.id
_entity.type
_entity.pdbx_description
1 polymer ?
#
loop_
_entity_poly.entity_id
_entity_poly.type
_entity_poly.pdbx_seq_one_letter_code
_entity_poly.pdbx_strand_id
1 'polypeptide(L)'
;MILKLVWENVRFRPVRTLLSILLIAVPVTLILTLVGISRGFLEDSAKRAEGVGADILFRPPGSSLLTGFSGAPLPEKFVDTLAMEPHVVAATGVVNQLAGGAFDTVTGIDQAAFARLSGGFLFLEGHGLEKPDDILIDQYYADQRHVHAGGTLKVLNRDWNVVGVVEPGKLAHLFVQIQVLQNLIGATGKVSQIYLKLDDPRNTQLVIDQLKAKFPDYPTYSIKDLASYYSVSNIPLLQGFINAVMAIGIVIGFAVVSLSMYMAVLQRTREIGILKSLGASKGFVMNMILAEAFVLGLGGTIGGIIFSFGTRWIMHTLMPASLPQAIVPVWWPIAGSIAMGAALLGALYPGMIAVRQDPIEALAYE
;
A
#
# COMPACT_ATOMS: atom_id res chain seq x y z
N MET A 1 34.68 24.42 -8.08
CA MET A 1 34.67 25.50 -7.06
C MET A 1 33.34 25.53 -6.27
N ILE A 2 32.19 25.63 -6.94
CA ILE A 2 30.85 25.68 -6.28
C ILE A 2 30.60 24.49 -5.36
N LEU A 3 30.82 23.25 -5.81
CA LEU A 3 30.62 22.04 -4.99
C LEU A 3 31.47 22.02 -3.72
N LYS A 4 32.71 22.54 -3.77
CA LYS A 4 33.56 22.62 -2.57
C LYS A 4 33.02 23.62 -1.55
N LEU A 5 32.54 24.77 -2.01
CA LEU A 5 31.89 25.77 -1.16
C LEU A 5 30.61 25.25 -0.54
N VAL A 6 29.79 24.56 -1.32
CA VAL A 6 28.53 23.94 -0.84
C VAL A 6 28.84 22.87 0.24
N TRP A 7 29.84 22.03 0.00
CA TRP A 7 30.25 21.01 0.96
C TRP A 7 30.75 21.58 2.28
N GLU A 8 31.60 22.63 2.21
CA GLU A 8 32.04 23.35 3.40
C GLU A 8 30.84 23.97 4.15
N ASN A 9 29.89 24.58 3.44
CA ASN A 9 28.68 25.17 4.03
C ASN A 9 27.82 24.14 4.76
N VAL A 10 27.60 22.98 4.16
CA VAL A 10 26.84 21.86 4.74
C VAL A 10 27.52 21.35 6.04
N ARG A 11 28.87 21.30 6.03
CA ARG A 11 29.68 20.83 7.15
C ARG A 11 29.77 21.85 8.30
N PHE A 12 29.77 23.14 8.01
CA PHE A 12 29.92 24.19 9.02
C PHE A 12 28.68 24.36 9.94
N ARG A 13 27.48 23.92 9.47
CA ARG A 13 26.23 24.03 10.23
C ARG A 13 25.46 22.70 10.21
N PRO A 14 26.01 21.65 10.84
CA PRO A 14 25.51 20.28 10.69
C PRO A 14 24.09 20.11 11.22
N VAL A 15 23.73 20.76 12.33
CA VAL A 15 22.38 20.65 12.92
C VAL A 15 21.31 21.19 11.98
N ARG A 16 21.53 22.37 11.36
CA ARG A 16 20.58 22.94 10.40
C ARG A 16 20.44 22.05 9.16
N THR A 17 21.56 21.60 8.63
CA THR A 17 21.60 20.73 7.46
C THR A 17 20.85 19.42 7.72
N LEU A 18 21.12 18.81 8.88
CA LEU A 18 20.47 17.56 9.30
C LEU A 18 18.95 17.76 9.44
N LEU A 19 18.52 18.85 10.09
CA LEU A 19 17.10 19.16 10.23
C LEU A 19 16.42 19.39 8.87
N SER A 20 17.07 20.11 7.95
CA SER A 20 16.52 20.33 6.61
C SER A 20 16.42 19.03 5.83
N ILE A 21 17.45 18.18 5.89
CA ILE A 21 17.43 16.84 5.27
C ILE A 21 16.29 15.99 5.87
N LEU A 22 16.15 15.98 7.18
CA LEU A 22 15.12 15.22 7.89
C LEU A 22 13.71 15.69 7.52
N LEU A 23 13.49 17.01 7.46
CA LEU A 23 12.19 17.58 7.07
C LEU A 23 11.82 17.29 5.61
N ILE A 24 12.81 17.17 4.70
CA ILE A 24 12.58 16.74 3.32
C ILE A 24 12.39 15.22 3.24
N ALA A 25 13.10 14.45 4.08
CA ALA A 25 12.99 13.00 4.12
C ALA A 25 11.58 12.52 4.54
N VAL A 26 10.90 13.24 5.45
CA VAL A 26 9.56 12.87 5.93
C VAL A 26 8.52 12.74 4.79
N PRO A 27 8.30 13.75 3.93
CA PRO A 27 7.39 13.61 2.78
C PRO A 27 7.77 12.47 1.84
N VAL A 28 9.08 12.30 1.56
CA VAL A 28 9.56 11.20 0.72
C VAL A 28 9.22 9.85 1.34
N THR A 29 9.48 9.69 2.64
CA THR A 29 9.14 8.48 3.40
C THR A 29 7.64 8.20 3.33
N LEU A 30 6.79 9.22 3.54
CA LEU A 30 5.33 9.07 3.49
C LEU A 30 4.85 8.61 2.11
N ILE A 31 5.38 9.21 1.03
CA ILE A 31 5.03 8.80 -0.34
C ILE A 31 5.42 7.35 -0.57
N LEU A 32 6.66 6.96 -0.25
CA LEU A 32 7.17 5.60 -0.46
C LEU A 32 6.41 4.57 0.40
N THR A 33 6.09 4.91 1.64
CA THR A 33 5.33 4.05 2.55
C THR A 33 3.91 3.86 2.03
N LEU A 34 3.22 4.94 1.66
CA LEU A 34 1.84 4.87 1.16
C LEU A 34 1.73 4.06 -0.12
N VAL A 35 2.61 4.31 -1.09
CA VAL A 35 2.68 3.54 -2.34
C VAL A 35 3.04 2.09 -2.05
N GLY A 36 3.97 1.85 -1.13
CA GLY A 36 4.37 0.50 -0.72
C GLY A 36 3.23 -0.29 -0.10
N ILE A 37 2.45 0.31 0.81
CA ILE A 37 1.28 -0.32 1.42
C ILE A 37 0.21 -0.60 0.35
N SER A 38 -0.11 0.40 -0.48
CA SER A 38 -1.13 0.27 -1.52
C SER A 38 -0.79 -0.87 -2.47
N ARG A 39 0.46 -0.94 -2.92
CA ARG A 39 0.90 -1.98 -3.84
C ARG A 39 1.01 -3.34 -3.17
N GLY A 40 1.53 -3.39 -1.94
CA GLY A 40 1.62 -4.62 -1.16
C GLY A 40 0.25 -5.24 -0.92
N PHE A 41 -0.73 -4.44 -0.52
CA PHE A 41 -2.11 -4.88 -0.32
C PHE A 41 -2.74 -5.43 -1.60
N LEU A 42 -2.54 -4.75 -2.74
CA LEU A 42 -3.10 -5.19 -4.02
C LEU A 42 -2.44 -6.46 -4.54
N GLU A 43 -1.12 -6.56 -4.46
CA GLU A 43 -0.36 -7.75 -4.85
C GLU A 43 -0.71 -8.96 -3.99
N ASP A 44 -0.87 -8.76 -2.68
CA ASP A 44 -1.28 -9.82 -1.76
C ASP A 44 -2.73 -10.26 -2.04
N SER A 45 -3.64 -9.32 -2.27
CA SER A 45 -5.03 -9.62 -2.62
C SER A 45 -5.13 -10.39 -3.95
N ALA A 46 -4.31 -10.02 -4.95
CA ALA A 46 -4.24 -10.74 -6.22
C ALA A 46 -3.72 -12.17 -6.03
N LYS A 47 -2.62 -12.34 -5.31
CA LYS A 47 -2.05 -13.68 -4.99
C LYS A 47 -3.06 -14.56 -4.27
N ARG A 48 -3.79 -14.00 -3.29
CA ARG A 48 -4.82 -14.77 -2.56
C ARG A 48 -5.99 -15.16 -3.46
N ALA A 49 -6.40 -14.30 -4.39
CA ALA A 49 -7.43 -14.62 -5.36
C ALA A 49 -6.98 -15.74 -6.32
N GLU A 50 -5.76 -15.65 -6.86
CA GLU A 50 -5.16 -16.68 -7.71
C GLU A 50 -4.94 -18.00 -6.98
N GLY A 51 -4.49 -17.96 -5.72
CA GLY A 51 -4.24 -19.12 -4.87
C GLY A 51 -5.49 -19.92 -4.51
N VAL A 52 -6.69 -19.37 -4.74
CA VAL A 52 -7.95 -20.13 -4.66
C VAL A 52 -7.99 -21.26 -5.69
N GLY A 53 -7.31 -21.12 -6.82
CA GLY A 53 -7.30 -22.12 -7.89
C GLY A 53 -8.57 -22.15 -8.75
N ALA A 54 -9.49 -21.20 -8.56
CA ALA A 54 -10.67 -21.01 -9.39
C ALA A 54 -10.32 -20.30 -10.70
N ASP A 55 -11.22 -20.39 -11.66
CA ASP A 55 -11.08 -19.70 -12.95
C ASP A 55 -12.00 -18.47 -13.03
N ILE A 56 -13.16 -18.52 -12.38
CA ILE A 56 -14.17 -17.46 -12.39
C ILE A 56 -14.59 -17.09 -10.97
N LEU A 57 -14.79 -15.79 -10.75
CA LEU A 57 -15.40 -15.20 -9.57
C LEU A 57 -16.74 -14.58 -9.93
N PHE A 58 -17.82 -15.07 -9.32
CA PHE A 58 -19.18 -14.57 -9.45
C PHE A 58 -19.61 -13.83 -8.20
N ARG A 59 -20.13 -12.61 -8.35
CA ARG A 59 -20.43 -11.69 -7.25
C ARG A 59 -21.84 -11.11 -7.32
N PRO A 60 -22.40 -10.69 -6.17
CA PRO A 60 -23.66 -9.97 -6.13
C PRO A 60 -23.51 -8.55 -6.69
N PRO A 61 -24.64 -7.95 -7.14
CA PRO A 61 -24.67 -6.56 -7.60
C PRO A 61 -24.16 -5.58 -6.55
N GLY A 62 -23.45 -4.54 -6.98
CA GLY A 62 -22.92 -3.49 -6.09
C GLY A 62 -21.77 -3.94 -5.20
N SER A 63 -21.17 -5.11 -5.44
CA SER A 63 -20.01 -5.55 -4.67
C SER A 63 -18.75 -4.73 -5.01
N SER A 64 -18.00 -4.33 -3.97
CA SER A 64 -16.71 -3.66 -4.14
C SER A 64 -15.64 -4.65 -4.54
N LEU A 65 -14.89 -4.35 -5.60
CA LEU A 65 -13.72 -5.15 -6.02
C LEU A 65 -12.63 -5.18 -4.95
N LEU A 66 -12.47 -4.10 -4.18
CA LEU A 66 -11.40 -3.95 -3.20
C LEU A 66 -11.63 -4.74 -1.91
N THR A 67 -12.85 -4.64 -1.38
CA THR A 67 -13.13 -5.19 -0.04
C THR A 67 -13.75 -6.58 -0.09
N GLY A 68 -14.22 -7.03 -1.25
CA GLY A 68 -14.96 -8.29 -1.36
C GLY A 68 -16.33 -8.27 -0.65
N PHE A 69 -16.70 -7.14 -0.05
CA PHE A 69 -17.98 -6.99 0.63
C PHE A 69 -19.05 -6.48 -0.33
N SER A 70 -20.26 -7.01 -0.20
CA SER A 70 -21.42 -6.57 -0.94
C SER A 70 -22.50 -6.14 0.03
N GLY A 71 -23.30 -5.16 -0.40
CA GLY A 71 -24.49 -4.76 0.36
C GLY A 71 -25.59 -5.82 0.42
N ALA A 72 -25.66 -6.73 -0.57
CA ALA A 72 -26.67 -7.79 -0.66
C ALA A 72 -25.99 -9.14 -0.96
N PRO A 73 -25.87 -10.04 0.05
CA PRO A 73 -25.27 -11.35 -0.17
C PRO A 73 -26.13 -12.24 -1.07
N LEU A 74 -25.48 -13.15 -1.81
CA LEU A 74 -26.13 -14.13 -2.70
C LEU A 74 -26.84 -15.24 -1.90
N PRO A 75 -28.02 -15.70 -2.29
CA PRO A 75 -28.56 -16.96 -1.80
C PRO A 75 -27.62 -18.12 -2.10
N GLU A 76 -27.36 -18.99 -1.15
CA GLU A 76 -26.47 -20.15 -1.30
C GLU A 76 -26.88 -21.08 -2.44
N LYS A 77 -28.19 -21.14 -2.77
CA LYS A 77 -28.72 -21.90 -3.92
C LYS A 77 -28.10 -21.51 -5.28
N PHE A 78 -27.52 -20.32 -5.40
CA PHE A 78 -26.77 -19.95 -6.62
C PHE A 78 -25.53 -20.84 -6.82
N VAL A 79 -24.95 -21.40 -5.77
CA VAL A 79 -23.82 -22.31 -5.86
C VAL A 79 -24.21 -23.54 -6.67
N ASP A 80 -25.37 -24.15 -6.33
CA ASP A 80 -25.88 -25.33 -7.03
C ASP A 80 -26.26 -25.01 -8.47
N THR A 81 -26.90 -23.86 -8.67
CA THR A 81 -27.28 -23.39 -10.02
C THR A 81 -26.06 -23.22 -10.92
N LEU A 82 -25.01 -22.59 -10.41
CA LEU A 82 -23.78 -22.33 -11.17
C LEU A 82 -22.93 -23.60 -11.34
N ALA A 83 -23.02 -24.57 -10.41
CA ALA A 83 -22.35 -25.86 -10.54
C ALA A 83 -22.92 -26.72 -11.69
N MET A 84 -24.18 -26.45 -12.12
CA MET A 84 -24.83 -27.15 -13.24
C MET A 84 -24.55 -26.49 -14.61
N GLU A 85 -23.85 -25.36 -14.65
CA GLU A 85 -23.53 -24.69 -15.92
C GLU A 85 -22.49 -25.50 -16.73
N PRO A 86 -22.57 -25.46 -18.06
CA PRO A 86 -21.60 -26.14 -18.92
C PRO A 86 -20.17 -25.69 -18.61
N HIS A 87 -19.24 -26.64 -18.67
CA HIS A 87 -17.81 -26.43 -18.37
C HIS A 87 -17.46 -26.15 -16.91
N VAL A 88 -18.41 -26.08 -15.98
CA VAL A 88 -18.13 -25.92 -14.54
C VAL A 88 -17.95 -27.30 -13.90
N VAL A 89 -16.78 -27.55 -13.33
CA VAL A 89 -16.45 -28.82 -12.62
C VAL A 89 -16.58 -28.71 -11.12
N ALA A 90 -16.44 -27.51 -10.56
CA ALA A 90 -16.65 -27.26 -9.13
C ALA A 90 -17.12 -25.81 -8.90
N ALA A 91 -18.02 -25.64 -7.94
CA ALA A 91 -18.46 -24.34 -7.45
C ALA A 91 -18.41 -24.34 -5.92
N THR A 92 -18.00 -23.24 -5.31
CA THR A 92 -18.06 -23.05 -3.85
C THR A 92 -18.38 -21.62 -3.51
N GLY A 93 -19.31 -21.44 -2.55
CA GLY A 93 -19.62 -20.16 -1.97
C GLY A 93 -18.74 -19.89 -0.76
N VAL A 94 -18.40 -18.63 -0.52
CA VAL A 94 -17.70 -18.19 0.68
C VAL A 94 -18.42 -17.01 1.31
N VAL A 95 -18.26 -16.86 2.62
CA VAL A 95 -18.77 -15.74 3.40
C VAL A 95 -17.60 -14.96 3.94
N ASN A 96 -17.54 -13.66 3.65
CA ASN A 96 -16.49 -12.77 4.14
C ASN A 96 -17.08 -11.81 5.18
N GLN A 97 -16.40 -11.70 6.33
CA GLN A 97 -16.76 -10.79 7.40
C GLN A 97 -15.53 -10.07 7.95
N LEU A 98 -15.63 -8.74 8.14
CA LEU A 98 -14.56 -7.99 8.82
C LEU A 98 -14.48 -8.40 10.30
N ALA A 99 -13.27 -8.66 10.75
CA ALA A 99 -12.98 -9.21 12.08
C ALA A 99 -12.76 -8.17 13.18
N GLY A 100 -13.23 -6.93 12.99
CA GLY A 100 -13.11 -5.84 13.99
C GLY A 100 -11.83 -5.01 13.91
N GLY A 101 -10.84 -5.40 13.09
CA GLY A 101 -9.74 -4.54 12.61
C GLY A 101 -10.08 -3.99 11.23
N ALA A 102 -9.44 -2.89 10.81
CA ALA A 102 -9.77 -2.24 9.54
C ALA A 102 -9.59 -3.15 8.31
N PHE A 103 -8.80 -4.23 8.42
CA PHE A 103 -8.40 -5.05 7.28
C PHE A 103 -8.37 -6.56 7.55
N ASP A 104 -8.61 -7.01 8.79
CA ASP A 104 -8.68 -8.44 9.09
C ASP A 104 -10.03 -9.00 8.65
N THR A 105 -10.01 -10.00 7.78
CA THR A 105 -11.21 -10.66 7.27
C THR A 105 -11.24 -12.10 7.71
N VAL A 106 -12.35 -12.53 8.30
CA VAL A 106 -12.68 -13.95 8.53
C VAL A 106 -13.50 -14.44 7.36
N THR A 107 -13.09 -15.57 6.79
CA THR A 107 -13.80 -16.21 5.69
C THR A 107 -14.40 -17.53 6.13
N GLY A 108 -15.71 -17.65 5.98
CA GLY A 108 -16.46 -18.88 6.16
C GLY A 108 -16.37 -19.73 4.90
N ILE A 109 -15.94 -20.97 5.03
CA ILE A 109 -15.79 -21.93 3.93
C ILE A 109 -16.47 -23.27 4.26
N ASP A 110 -16.97 -23.93 3.23
CA ASP A 110 -17.14 -25.40 3.25
C ASP A 110 -15.79 -26.01 2.87
N GLN A 111 -15.09 -26.59 3.85
CA GLN A 111 -13.73 -27.09 3.64
C GLN A 111 -13.68 -28.19 2.57
N ALA A 112 -14.70 -29.05 2.46
CA ALA A 112 -14.73 -30.13 1.49
C ALA A 112 -14.99 -29.60 0.05
N ALA A 113 -15.92 -28.64 -0.10
CA ALA A 113 -16.16 -27.99 -1.37
C ALA A 113 -14.96 -27.14 -1.81
N PHE A 114 -14.35 -26.42 -0.87
CA PHE A 114 -13.14 -25.65 -1.11
C PHE A 114 -11.96 -26.52 -1.53
N ALA A 115 -11.79 -27.69 -0.90
CA ALA A 115 -10.72 -28.63 -1.26
C ALA A 115 -10.89 -29.18 -2.69
N ARG A 116 -12.13 -29.46 -3.15
CA ARG A 116 -12.41 -29.88 -4.55
C ARG A 116 -12.04 -28.81 -5.56
N LEU A 117 -12.19 -27.54 -5.20
CA LEU A 117 -11.92 -26.41 -6.09
C LEU A 117 -10.44 -26.01 -6.09
N SER A 118 -9.80 -25.94 -4.90
CA SER A 118 -8.49 -25.35 -4.70
C SER A 118 -7.37 -26.39 -4.46
N GLY A 119 -7.70 -27.69 -4.42
CA GLY A 119 -6.78 -28.74 -3.94
C GLY A 119 -6.59 -28.76 -2.42
N GLY A 120 -7.37 -28.00 -1.65
CA GLY A 120 -7.30 -27.93 -0.19
C GLY A 120 -6.22 -27.00 0.35
N PHE A 121 -6.03 -27.04 1.65
CA PHE A 121 -4.97 -26.30 2.36
C PHE A 121 -3.73 -27.21 2.55
N LEU A 122 -2.56 -26.59 2.46
CA LEU A 122 -1.34 -27.20 2.93
C LEU A 122 -1.17 -26.84 4.41
N PHE A 123 -1.28 -27.83 5.28
CA PHE A 123 -1.13 -27.64 6.72
C PHE A 123 0.35 -27.62 7.09
N LEU A 124 0.77 -26.57 7.79
CA LEU A 124 2.10 -26.45 8.40
C LEU A 124 2.06 -26.98 9.82
N GLU A 125 0.92 -26.77 10.53
CA GLU A 125 0.66 -27.27 11.88
C GLU A 125 -0.80 -27.69 12.00
N GLY A 126 -1.10 -28.69 12.83
CA GLY A 126 -2.46 -29.08 13.20
C GLY A 126 -3.25 -29.80 12.11
N HIS A 127 -4.56 -29.56 12.07
CA HIS A 127 -5.52 -30.23 11.21
C HIS A 127 -6.63 -29.30 10.73
N GLY A 128 -7.58 -29.80 9.94
CA GLY A 128 -8.71 -29.03 9.39
C GLY A 128 -9.81 -28.72 10.41
N LEU A 129 -10.81 -27.96 9.95
CA LEU A 129 -11.99 -27.56 10.73
C LEU A 129 -12.88 -28.78 10.99
N GLU A 130 -13.10 -29.14 12.25
CA GLU A 130 -13.97 -30.22 12.66
C GLU A 130 -15.13 -29.74 13.53
N LYS A 131 -14.87 -28.82 14.46
CA LYS A 131 -15.84 -28.29 15.42
C LYS A 131 -16.29 -26.87 15.08
N PRO A 132 -17.45 -26.41 15.58
CA PRO A 132 -17.95 -25.06 15.35
C PRO A 132 -17.07 -23.92 15.88
N ASP A 133 -16.21 -24.21 16.85
CA ASP A 133 -15.30 -23.22 17.46
C ASP A 133 -13.88 -23.27 16.87
N ASP A 134 -13.68 -24.06 15.82
CA ASP A 134 -12.39 -24.21 15.17
C ASP A 134 -12.13 -23.05 14.20
N ILE A 135 -10.89 -22.58 14.20
CA ILE A 135 -10.38 -21.62 13.23
C ILE A 135 -9.06 -22.09 12.66
N LEU A 136 -8.89 -21.95 11.34
CA LEU A 136 -7.60 -22.04 10.67
C LEU A 136 -7.06 -20.65 10.47
N ILE A 137 -5.75 -20.51 10.65
CA ILE A 137 -5.02 -19.28 10.39
C ILE A 137 -3.91 -19.53 9.39
N ASP A 138 -3.54 -18.55 8.59
CA ASP A 138 -2.35 -18.68 7.76
C ASP A 138 -1.08 -18.36 8.55
N GLN A 139 0.07 -18.75 8.00
CA GLN A 139 1.37 -18.56 8.64
C GLN A 139 1.66 -17.07 8.93
N TYR A 140 1.28 -16.14 8.03
CA TYR A 140 1.52 -14.71 8.27
C TYR A 140 0.79 -14.19 9.50
N TYR A 141 -0.45 -14.63 9.69
CA TYR A 141 -1.25 -14.24 10.84
C TYR A 141 -0.75 -14.94 12.13
N ALA A 142 -0.34 -16.20 12.01
CA ALA A 142 0.26 -16.98 13.10
C ALA A 142 1.53 -16.31 13.64
N ASP A 143 2.47 -15.99 12.73
CA ASP A 143 3.74 -15.34 13.06
C ASP A 143 3.54 -13.97 13.71
N GLN A 144 2.61 -13.18 13.18
CA GLN A 144 2.34 -11.82 13.67
C GLN A 144 1.67 -11.80 15.04
N ARG A 145 0.74 -12.74 15.29
CA ARG A 145 0.01 -12.81 16.56
C ARG A 145 0.66 -13.73 17.57
N HIS A 146 1.76 -14.42 17.19
CA HIS A 146 2.45 -15.41 17.99
C HIS A 146 1.49 -16.50 18.50
N VAL A 147 0.60 -16.98 17.61
CA VAL A 147 -0.40 -18.01 17.90
C VAL A 147 -0.12 -19.21 17.03
N HIS A 148 -0.08 -20.41 17.67
CA HIS A 148 0.14 -21.71 17.04
C HIS A 148 -1.08 -22.61 17.16
N ALA A 149 -1.06 -23.75 16.48
CA ALA A 149 -2.10 -24.76 16.64
C ALA A 149 -2.20 -25.21 18.12
N GLY A 150 -3.43 -25.30 18.63
CA GLY A 150 -3.74 -25.52 20.06
C GLY A 150 -3.93 -24.24 20.88
N GLY A 151 -3.63 -23.05 20.31
CA GLY A 151 -3.89 -21.77 20.94
C GLY A 151 -5.34 -21.31 20.79
N THR A 152 -5.67 -20.17 21.41
CA THR A 152 -6.99 -19.53 21.29
C THR A 152 -6.84 -18.16 20.67
N LEU A 153 -7.82 -17.76 19.84
CA LEU A 153 -7.87 -16.48 19.17
C LEU A 153 -9.24 -15.82 19.36
N LYS A 154 -9.26 -14.58 19.83
CA LYS A 154 -10.50 -13.82 19.97
C LYS A 154 -10.78 -12.99 18.72
N VAL A 155 -11.80 -13.37 17.97
CA VAL A 155 -12.21 -12.70 16.72
C VAL A 155 -13.73 -12.67 16.65
N LEU A 156 -14.33 -11.58 16.12
CA LEU A 156 -15.78 -11.35 16.05
C LEU A 156 -16.48 -11.50 17.42
N ASN A 157 -15.81 -11.02 18.47
CA ASN A 157 -16.30 -11.09 19.85
C ASN A 157 -16.53 -12.51 20.39
N ARG A 158 -15.88 -13.53 19.78
CA ARG A 158 -15.93 -14.93 20.14
C ARG A 158 -14.51 -15.47 20.27
N ASP A 159 -14.31 -16.42 21.21
CA ASP A 159 -13.07 -17.15 21.35
C ASP A 159 -13.10 -18.38 20.41
N TRP A 160 -12.04 -18.55 19.63
CA TRP A 160 -11.88 -19.61 18.67
C TRP A 160 -10.66 -20.45 19.03
N ASN A 161 -10.73 -21.76 18.78
CA ASN A 161 -9.61 -22.67 18.93
C ASN A 161 -8.82 -22.72 17.62
N VAL A 162 -7.57 -22.32 17.64
CA VAL A 162 -6.69 -22.45 16.48
C VAL A 162 -6.31 -23.92 16.32
N VAL A 163 -6.93 -24.60 15.35
CA VAL A 163 -6.73 -26.03 15.13
C VAL A 163 -5.66 -26.33 14.09
N GLY A 164 -5.30 -25.35 13.26
CA GLY A 164 -4.24 -25.51 12.29
C GLY A 164 -3.71 -24.18 11.75
N VAL A 165 -2.44 -24.24 11.37
CA VAL A 165 -1.75 -23.19 10.62
C VAL A 165 -1.54 -23.68 9.19
N VAL A 166 -1.95 -22.87 8.20
CA VAL A 166 -1.89 -23.22 6.78
C VAL A 166 -0.91 -22.34 6.03
N GLU A 167 -0.45 -22.82 4.88
CA GLU A 167 0.39 -22.01 3.99
C GLU A 167 -0.40 -20.78 3.50
N PRO A 168 0.23 -19.57 3.50
CA PRO A 168 -0.42 -18.33 3.08
C PRO A 168 -0.65 -18.31 1.56
N GLY A 169 -1.52 -17.37 1.12
CA GLY A 169 -1.76 -17.10 -0.30
C GLY A 169 -3.03 -17.70 -0.87
N LYS A 170 -3.93 -18.19 -0.03
CA LYS A 170 -5.29 -18.62 -0.44
C LYS A 170 -6.34 -17.76 0.25
N LEU A 171 -7.22 -17.15 -0.51
CA LEU A 171 -8.47 -16.48 -0.12
C LEU A 171 -8.37 -15.43 1.01
N ALA A 172 -7.99 -15.83 2.23
CA ALA A 172 -7.95 -14.98 3.43
C ALA A 172 -6.83 -15.44 4.38
N HIS A 173 -6.73 -14.78 5.55
CA HIS A 173 -5.83 -15.16 6.64
C HIS A 173 -6.49 -16.01 7.71
N LEU A 174 -7.83 -15.92 7.83
CA LEU A 174 -8.63 -16.58 8.87
C LEU A 174 -9.77 -17.35 8.22
N PHE A 175 -9.92 -18.64 8.58
CA PHE A 175 -10.95 -19.50 8.01
C PHE A 175 -11.74 -20.20 9.11
N VAL A 176 -13.05 -20.20 8.96
CA VAL A 176 -13.99 -20.90 9.84
C VAL A 176 -15.02 -21.68 9.02
N GLN A 177 -15.79 -22.54 9.66
CA GLN A 177 -16.89 -23.21 8.97
C GLN A 177 -17.95 -22.20 8.51
N ILE A 178 -18.41 -22.33 7.27
CA ILE A 178 -19.33 -21.38 6.64
C ILE A 178 -20.64 -21.23 7.43
N GLN A 179 -21.23 -22.34 7.88
CA GLN A 179 -22.49 -22.35 8.64
C GLN A 179 -22.35 -21.59 9.96
N VAL A 180 -21.19 -21.72 10.62
CA VAL A 180 -20.92 -21.03 11.89
C VAL A 180 -20.85 -19.52 11.68
N LEU A 181 -20.12 -19.10 10.63
CA LEU A 181 -20.02 -17.66 10.31
C LEU A 181 -21.36 -17.08 9.85
N GLN A 182 -22.11 -17.79 9.01
CA GLN A 182 -23.45 -17.40 8.57
C GLN A 182 -24.39 -17.17 9.76
N ASN A 183 -24.39 -18.07 10.73
CA ASN A 183 -25.21 -17.95 11.93
C ASN A 183 -24.75 -16.79 12.82
N LEU A 184 -23.44 -16.59 12.96
CA LEU A 184 -22.86 -15.51 13.77
C LEU A 184 -23.23 -14.11 13.26
N ILE A 185 -23.29 -13.96 11.94
CA ILE A 185 -23.60 -12.66 11.29
C ILE A 185 -25.07 -12.50 10.87
N GLY A 186 -25.91 -13.51 11.16
CA GLY A 186 -27.34 -13.47 10.77
C GLY A 186 -27.59 -13.60 9.25
N ALA A 187 -26.69 -14.25 8.52
CA ALA A 187 -26.75 -14.42 7.07
C ALA A 187 -26.90 -15.90 6.66
N THR A 188 -27.69 -16.68 7.40
CA THR A 188 -27.91 -18.09 7.14
C THR A 188 -28.41 -18.34 5.71
N GLY A 189 -27.81 -19.30 5.00
CA GLY A 189 -28.13 -19.62 3.61
C GLY A 189 -27.73 -18.55 2.58
N LYS A 190 -26.80 -17.66 2.94
CA LYS A 190 -26.27 -16.61 2.07
C LYS A 190 -24.74 -16.67 1.97
N VAL A 191 -24.21 -16.33 0.80
CA VAL A 191 -22.77 -16.26 0.54
C VAL A 191 -22.38 -14.88 0.01
N SER A 192 -21.15 -14.47 0.27
CA SER A 192 -20.63 -13.18 -0.19
C SER A 192 -20.20 -13.22 -1.66
N GLN A 193 -19.68 -14.35 -2.11
CA GLN A 193 -19.22 -14.57 -3.48
C GLN A 193 -19.11 -16.06 -3.78
N ILE A 194 -19.07 -16.43 -5.06
CA ILE A 194 -18.98 -17.82 -5.51
C ILE A 194 -17.78 -17.94 -6.44
N TYR A 195 -16.98 -18.97 -6.21
CA TYR A 195 -15.83 -19.34 -7.04
C TYR A 195 -16.20 -20.55 -7.91
N LEU A 196 -15.83 -20.50 -9.19
CA LEU A 196 -16.07 -21.56 -10.15
C LEU A 196 -14.75 -22.07 -10.71
N LYS A 197 -14.62 -23.40 -10.77
CA LYS A 197 -13.53 -24.10 -11.44
C LYS A 197 -14.05 -24.68 -12.74
N LEU A 198 -13.34 -24.47 -13.84
CA LEU A 198 -13.70 -24.99 -15.14
C LEU A 198 -12.91 -26.25 -15.49
N ASP A 199 -13.44 -27.03 -16.44
CA ASP A 199 -12.80 -28.20 -17.05
C ASP A 199 -11.54 -27.78 -17.83
N ASP A 200 -11.61 -26.65 -18.54
CA ASP A 200 -10.48 -26.06 -19.27
C ASP A 200 -10.48 -24.53 -19.07
N PRO A 201 -9.38 -23.95 -18.56
CA PRO A 201 -9.25 -22.50 -18.40
C PRO A 201 -9.45 -21.70 -19.71
N ARG A 202 -9.31 -22.33 -20.88
CA ARG A 202 -9.58 -21.68 -22.18
C ARG A 202 -11.06 -21.33 -22.38
N ASN A 203 -11.95 -22.01 -21.67
CA ASN A 203 -13.39 -21.77 -21.73
C ASN A 203 -13.83 -20.59 -20.83
N THR A 204 -12.91 -19.95 -20.10
CA THR A 204 -13.24 -18.91 -19.12
C THR A 204 -14.06 -17.79 -19.74
N GLN A 205 -13.64 -17.23 -20.89
CA GLN A 205 -14.37 -16.14 -21.53
C GLN A 205 -15.75 -16.57 -22.02
N LEU A 206 -15.85 -17.76 -22.59
CA LEU A 206 -17.13 -18.33 -23.07
C LEU A 206 -18.14 -18.43 -21.91
N VAL A 207 -17.71 -19.00 -20.77
CA VAL A 207 -18.57 -19.17 -19.59
C VAL A 207 -18.93 -17.81 -18.98
N ILE A 208 -18.02 -16.86 -18.93
CA ILE A 208 -18.30 -15.49 -18.46
C ILE A 208 -19.38 -14.84 -19.32
N ASP A 209 -19.30 -14.95 -20.65
CA ASP A 209 -20.27 -14.34 -21.55
C ASP A 209 -21.66 -15.01 -21.43
N GLN A 210 -21.71 -16.32 -21.22
CA GLN A 210 -22.95 -17.06 -20.92
C GLN A 210 -23.56 -16.62 -19.58
N LEU A 211 -22.75 -16.51 -18.53
CA LEU A 211 -23.21 -16.06 -17.22
C LEU A 211 -23.69 -14.61 -17.22
N LYS A 212 -23.02 -13.71 -17.94
CA LYS A 212 -23.46 -12.32 -18.12
C LYS A 212 -24.79 -12.22 -18.91
N ALA A 213 -24.98 -13.06 -19.89
CA ALA A 213 -26.25 -13.10 -20.63
C ALA A 213 -27.41 -13.60 -19.75
N LYS A 214 -27.17 -14.59 -18.88
CA LYS A 214 -28.15 -15.21 -17.99
C LYS A 214 -28.41 -14.39 -16.73
N PHE A 215 -27.36 -13.73 -16.20
CA PHE A 215 -27.37 -12.94 -14.97
C PHE A 215 -26.72 -11.57 -15.19
N PRO A 216 -27.34 -10.64 -15.94
CA PRO A 216 -26.70 -9.38 -16.37
C PRO A 216 -26.33 -8.45 -15.20
N ASP A 217 -27.06 -8.52 -14.09
CA ASP A 217 -26.81 -7.66 -12.91
C ASP A 217 -25.69 -8.19 -12.02
N TYR A 218 -25.17 -9.40 -12.27
CA TYR A 218 -24.18 -10.06 -11.42
C TYR A 218 -22.78 -9.96 -12.02
N PRO A 219 -21.88 -9.17 -11.43
CA PRO A 219 -20.51 -9.06 -11.89
C PRO A 219 -19.79 -10.40 -11.90
N THR A 220 -19.28 -10.79 -13.05
CA THR A 220 -18.53 -12.04 -13.27
C THR A 220 -17.16 -11.69 -13.82
N TYR A 221 -16.11 -12.17 -13.16
CA TYR A 221 -14.72 -11.85 -13.47
C TYR A 221 -13.91 -13.12 -13.65
N SER A 222 -12.97 -13.10 -14.61
CA SER A 222 -11.88 -14.05 -14.63
C SER A 222 -10.93 -13.79 -13.45
N ILE A 223 -10.54 -14.82 -12.70
CA ILE A 223 -9.56 -14.68 -11.61
C ILE A 223 -8.22 -14.15 -12.15
N LYS A 224 -7.80 -14.63 -13.34
CA LYS A 224 -6.58 -14.20 -14.00
C LYS A 224 -6.60 -12.71 -14.35
N ASP A 225 -7.75 -12.21 -14.82
CA ASP A 225 -7.91 -10.79 -15.15
C ASP A 225 -8.10 -9.94 -13.89
N LEU A 226 -8.65 -10.53 -12.82
CA LEU A 226 -8.85 -9.85 -11.55
C LEU A 226 -7.54 -9.28 -10.98
N ALA A 227 -6.42 -9.99 -11.14
CA ALA A 227 -5.10 -9.51 -10.76
C ALA A 227 -4.74 -8.19 -11.47
N SER A 228 -5.16 -8.00 -12.72
CA SER A 228 -4.95 -6.77 -13.47
C SER A 228 -5.83 -5.61 -12.97
N TYR A 229 -7.01 -5.89 -12.44
CA TYR A 229 -7.88 -4.89 -11.81
C TYR A 229 -7.38 -4.44 -10.45
N TYR A 230 -6.60 -5.26 -9.75
CA TYR A 230 -5.90 -4.88 -8.52
C TYR A 230 -4.66 -4.01 -8.80
N SER A 231 -4.84 -2.95 -9.60
CA SER A 231 -3.83 -1.93 -9.84
C SER A 231 -4.24 -0.62 -9.19
N VAL A 232 -3.27 0.10 -8.62
CA VAL A 232 -3.50 1.42 -8.01
C VAL A 232 -4.18 2.38 -8.97
N SER A 233 -3.83 2.31 -10.28
CA SER A 233 -4.42 3.15 -11.33
C SER A 233 -5.91 2.88 -11.58
N ASN A 234 -6.39 1.68 -11.26
CA ASN A 234 -7.78 1.27 -11.48
C ASN A 234 -8.70 1.58 -10.28
N ILE A 235 -8.15 2.17 -9.20
CA ILE A 235 -8.88 2.52 -7.99
C ILE A 235 -8.82 4.04 -7.81
N PRO A 236 -9.80 4.81 -8.34
CA PRO A 236 -9.76 6.26 -8.35
C PRO A 236 -9.60 6.90 -6.96
N LEU A 237 -10.24 6.31 -5.94
CA LEU A 237 -10.15 6.79 -4.56
C LEU A 237 -8.73 6.66 -4.01
N LEU A 238 -8.07 5.53 -4.24
CA LEU A 238 -6.70 5.27 -3.81
C LEU A 238 -5.71 6.16 -4.55
N GLN A 239 -5.88 6.29 -5.87
CA GLN A 239 -5.07 7.19 -6.70
C GLN A 239 -5.24 8.65 -6.24
N GLY A 240 -6.47 9.09 -5.98
CA GLY A 240 -6.77 10.42 -5.46
C GLY A 240 -6.10 10.69 -4.11
N PHE A 241 -6.13 9.71 -3.20
CA PHE A 241 -5.47 9.81 -1.91
C PHE A 241 -3.94 9.90 -2.03
N ILE A 242 -3.32 9.08 -2.88
CA ILE A 242 -1.88 9.15 -3.15
C ILE A 242 -1.51 10.52 -3.73
N ASN A 243 -2.28 11.02 -4.70
CA ASN A 243 -2.06 12.33 -5.31
C ASN A 243 -2.19 13.47 -4.29
N ALA A 244 -3.16 13.40 -3.37
CA ALA A 244 -3.32 14.38 -2.31
C ALA A 244 -2.11 14.39 -1.35
N VAL A 245 -1.64 13.22 -0.93
CA VAL A 245 -0.44 13.09 -0.06
C VAL A 245 0.81 13.61 -0.79
N MET A 246 0.96 13.32 -2.09
CA MET A 246 2.05 13.87 -2.89
C MET A 246 1.98 15.40 -2.97
N ALA A 247 0.80 15.97 -3.21
CA ALA A 247 0.63 17.42 -3.27
C ALA A 247 1.00 18.09 -1.93
N ILE A 248 0.54 17.55 -0.82
CA ILE A 248 0.91 18.01 0.52
C ILE A 248 2.42 17.90 0.74
N GLY A 249 3.03 16.79 0.33
CA GLY A 249 4.48 16.58 0.43
C GLY A 249 5.29 17.61 -0.38
N ILE A 250 4.83 17.96 -1.58
CA ILE A 250 5.43 19.00 -2.41
C ILE A 250 5.36 20.37 -1.72
N VAL A 251 4.20 20.74 -1.17
CA VAL A 251 4.01 22.02 -0.47
C VAL A 251 4.90 22.09 0.77
N ILE A 252 4.94 21.04 1.58
CA ILE A 252 5.81 20.98 2.77
C ILE A 252 7.29 21.07 2.35
N GLY A 253 7.71 20.27 1.36
CA GLY A 253 9.09 20.28 0.88
C GLY A 253 9.53 21.66 0.36
N PHE A 254 8.67 22.30 -0.45
CA PHE A 254 8.88 23.67 -0.92
C PHE A 254 9.02 24.66 0.23
N ALA A 255 8.08 24.66 1.17
CA ALA A 255 8.08 25.61 2.29
C ALA A 255 9.32 25.44 3.20
N VAL A 256 9.67 24.20 3.51
CA VAL A 256 10.83 23.87 4.33
C VAL A 256 12.13 24.33 3.69
N VAL A 257 12.33 24.03 2.42
CA VAL A 257 13.56 24.45 1.70
C VAL A 257 13.58 25.95 1.53
N SER A 258 12.46 26.57 1.20
CA SER A 258 12.36 28.05 1.06
C SER A 258 12.76 28.74 2.36
N LEU A 259 12.20 28.31 3.50
CA LEU A 259 12.52 28.88 4.81
C LEU A 259 13.99 28.62 5.20
N SER A 260 14.46 27.38 5.01
CA SER A 260 15.85 27.01 5.32
C SER A 260 16.85 27.83 4.50
N MET A 261 16.61 27.99 3.20
CA MET A 261 17.46 28.77 2.31
C MET A 261 17.37 30.27 2.59
N TYR A 262 16.19 30.77 2.92
CA TYR A 262 16.01 32.18 3.34
C TYR A 262 16.86 32.50 4.57
N MET A 263 16.77 31.68 5.60
CA MET A 263 17.60 31.82 6.80
C MET A 263 19.11 31.68 6.49
N ALA A 264 19.46 30.80 5.54
CA ALA A 264 20.84 30.64 5.08
C ALA A 264 21.39 31.90 4.42
N VAL A 265 20.59 32.52 3.55
CA VAL A 265 20.96 33.77 2.86
C VAL A 265 21.12 34.92 3.85
N LEU A 266 20.16 35.10 4.79
CA LEU A 266 20.25 36.15 5.82
C LEU A 266 21.53 36.03 6.67
N GLN A 267 21.86 34.82 7.08
CA GLN A 267 23.05 34.55 7.94
C GLN A 267 24.39 34.75 7.19
N ARG A 268 24.39 34.78 5.86
CA ARG A 268 25.57 34.91 5.01
C ARG A 268 25.53 36.17 4.14
N THR A 269 24.68 37.13 4.49
CA THR A 269 24.54 38.38 3.73
C THR A 269 25.88 39.05 3.47
N ARG A 270 26.73 39.17 4.49
CA ARG A 270 28.08 39.74 4.41
C ARG A 270 29.01 38.94 3.50
N GLU A 271 29.02 37.59 3.61
CA GLU A 271 29.84 36.72 2.73
C GLU A 271 29.43 36.88 1.25
N ILE A 272 28.12 36.90 0.96
CA ILE A 272 27.57 37.14 -0.36
C ILE A 272 27.96 38.51 -0.87
N GLY A 273 27.93 39.54 -0.01
CA GLY A 273 28.38 40.89 -0.33
C GLY A 273 29.87 40.94 -0.70
N ILE A 274 30.74 40.27 0.04
CA ILE A 274 32.19 40.15 -0.26
C ILE A 274 32.38 39.47 -1.61
N LEU A 275 31.70 38.34 -1.88
CA LEU A 275 31.81 37.62 -3.15
C LEU A 275 31.41 38.53 -4.35
N LYS A 276 30.34 39.32 -4.19
CA LYS A 276 29.88 40.26 -5.23
C LYS A 276 30.84 41.44 -5.43
N SER A 277 31.44 41.97 -4.37
CA SER A 277 32.46 43.03 -4.47
C SER A 277 33.75 42.54 -5.14
N LEU A 278 34.05 41.22 -5.01
CA LEU A 278 35.15 40.57 -5.73
C LEU A 278 34.80 40.19 -7.19
N GLY A 279 33.61 40.56 -7.66
CA GLY A 279 33.19 40.37 -9.04
C GLY A 279 32.37 39.10 -9.32
N ALA A 280 31.87 38.42 -8.29
CA ALA A 280 30.97 37.27 -8.49
C ALA A 280 29.69 37.71 -9.26
N SER A 281 29.40 37.00 -10.36
CA SER A 281 28.22 37.27 -11.15
C SER A 281 26.92 36.86 -10.42
N LYS A 282 25.79 37.49 -10.80
CA LYS A 282 24.45 37.10 -10.28
C LYS A 282 24.15 35.62 -10.47
N GLY A 283 24.56 35.07 -11.62
CA GLY A 283 24.41 33.64 -11.94
C GLY A 283 25.24 32.73 -11.04
N PHE A 284 26.43 33.16 -10.64
CA PHE A 284 27.27 32.40 -9.72
C PHE A 284 26.63 32.25 -8.34
N VAL A 285 26.08 33.34 -7.78
CA VAL A 285 25.37 33.36 -6.50
C VAL A 285 24.14 32.46 -6.57
N MET A 286 23.33 32.59 -7.63
CA MET A 286 22.15 31.76 -7.82
C MET A 286 22.50 30.29 -7.93
N ASN A 287 23.50 29.92 -8.72
CA ASN A 287 23.93 28.52 -8.89
C ASN A 287 24.49 27.93 -7.58
N MET A 288 25.13 28.74 -6.73
CA MET A 288 25.59 28.29 -5.43
C MET A 288 24.41 27.92 -4.51
N ILE A 289 23.35 28.73 -4.47
CA ILE A 289 22.15 28.48 -3.68
C ILE A 289 21.39 27.30 -4.21
N LEU A 290 21.21 27.19 -5.52
CA LEU A 290 20.55 26.04 -6.14
C LEU A 290 21.32 24.72 -5.93
N ALA A 291 22.68 24.77 -5.96
CA ALA A 291 23.49 23.61 -5.67
C ALA A 291 23.37 23.17 -4.18
N GLU A 292 23.26 24.11 -3.24
CA GLU A 292 22.99 23.80 -1.84
C GLU A 292 21.62 23.15 -1.68
N ALA A 293 20.58 23.69 -2.32
CA ALA A 293 19.24 23.12 -2.33
C ALA A 293 19.20 21.71 -2.98
N PHE A 294 19.98 21.52 -4.04
CA PHE A 294 20.14 20.19 -4.67
C PHE A 294 20.74 19.18 -3.71
N VAL A 295 21.79 19.53 -2.97
CA VAL A 295 22.43 18.64 -1.98
C VAL A 295 21.44 18.30 -0.85
N LEU A 296 20.66 19.28 -0.36
CA LEU A 296 19.63 19.03 0.66
C LEU A 296 18.50 18.14 0.12
N GLY A 297 18.03 18.37 -1.09
CA GLY A 297 17.01 17.54 -1.74
C GLY A 297 17.48 16.11 -1.96
N LEU A 298 18.72 15.93 -2.40
CA LEU A 298 19.34 14.62 -2.58
C LEU A 298 19.50 13.89 -1.23
N GLY A 299 20.02 14.59 -0.23
CA GLY A 299 20.14 14.06 1.14
C GLY A 299 18.79 13.67 1.73
N GLY A 300 17.77 14.51 1.54
CA GLY A 300 16.39 14.22 1.95
C GLY A 300 15.78 13.02 1.24
N THR A 301 16.05 12.87 -0.07
CA THR A 301 15.60 11.71 -0.85
C THR A 301 16.24 10.42 -0.33
N ILE A 302 17.56 10.41 -0.16
CA ILE A 302 18.30 9.25 0.39
C ILE A 302 17.81 8.92 1.79
N GLY A 303 17.69 9.93 2.66
CA GLY A 303 17.15 9.77 4.01
C GLY A 303 15.73 9.20 4.01
N GLY A 304 14.87 9.71 3.12
CA GLY A 304 13.50 9.22 2.97
C GLY A 304 13.41 7.76 2.51
N ILE A 305 14.29 7.35 1.59
CA ILE A 305 14.39 5.94 1.17
C ILE A 305 14.83 5.08 2.36
N ILE A 306 15.85 5.49 3.11
CA ILE A 306 16.33 4.75 4.30
C ILE A 306 15.21 4.63 5.33
N PHE A 307 14.51 5.74 5.65
CA PHE A 307 13.40 5.72 6.60
C PHE A 307 12.22 4.86 6.13
N SER A 308 11.99 4.73 4.82
CA SER A 308 10.94 3.85 4.29
C SER A 308 11.20 2.36 4.60
N PHE A 309 12.45 1.94 4.71
CA PHE A 309 12.80 0.60 5.23
C PHE A 309 12.51 0.48 6.73
N GLY A 310 12.73 1.56 7.49
CA GLY A 310 12.37 1.62 8.91
C GLY A 310 10.85 1.52 9.12
N THR A 311 10.06 2.25 8.33
CA THR A 311 8.58 2.15 8.38
C THR A 311 8.10 0.76 8.02
N ARG A 312 8.72 0.11 7.03
CA ARG A 312 8.41 -1.28 6.67
C ARG A 312 8.67 -2.23 7.85
N TRP A 313 9.80 -2.09 8.53
CA TRP A 313 10.13 -2.91 9.71
C TRP A 313 9.10 -2.71 10.83
N ILE A 314 8.74 -1.45 11.12
CA ILE A 314 7.71 -1.10 12.10
C ILE A 314 6.35 -1.71 11.71
N MET A 315 5.97 -1.59 10.44
CA MET A 315 4.69 -2.13 9.97
C MET A 315 4.64 -3.66 10.08
N HIS A 316 5.73 -4.33 9.72
CA HIS A 316 5.80 -5.78 9.84
C HIS A 316 5.67 -6.27 11.29
N THR A 317 6.11 -5.47 12.27
CA THR A 317 6.07 -5.85 13.69
C THR A 317 4.80 -5.42 14.42
N LEU A 318 4.15 -4.32 13.98
CA LEU A 318 3.05 -3.69 14.71
C LEU A 318 1.70 -3.72 13.99
N MET A 319 1.69 -3.95 12.67
CA MET A 319 0.47 -3.85 11.87
C MET A 319 -0.09 -5.24 11.48
N PRO A 320 -1.41 -5.32 11.19
CA PRO A 320 -2.04 -6.57 10.76
C PRO A 320 -1.37 -7.19 9.52
N ALA A 321 -1.34 -8.52 9.46
CA ALA A 321 -0.81 -9.30 8.34
C ALA A 321 -1.43 -8.91 6.97
N SER A 322 -2.64 -8.39 7.00
CA SER A 322 -3.40 -7.94 5.83
C SER A 322 -2.90 -6.65 5.16
N LEU A 323 -1.88 -5.97 5.74
CA LEU A 323 -1.30 -4.73 5.17
C LEU A 323 0.21 -4.86 4.90
N PRO A 324 0.62 -5.74 3.99
CA PRO A 324 2.03 -5.86 3.65
C PRO A 324 2.52 -4.62 2.91
N GLN A 325 3.67 -4.07 3.31
CA GLN A 325 4.34 -3.00 2.59
C GLN A 325 5.31 -3.58 1.56
N ALA A 326 5.01 -3.43 0.27
CA ALA A 326 5.92 -3.79 -0.81
C ALA A 326 7.02 -2.75 -0.98
N ILE A 327 8.23 -3.19 -1.36
CA ILE A 327 9.28 -2.29 -1.84
C ILE A 327 9.03 -2.05 -3.33
N VAL A 328 8.87 -0.76 -3.71
CA VAL A 328 8.59 -0.36 -5.10
C VAL A 328 9.73 0.52 -5.62
N PRO A 329 10.83 -0.05 -6.14
CA PRO A 329 12.02 0.70 -6.54
C PRO A 329 11.75 1.75 -7.63
N VAL A 330 10.76 1.50 -8.49
CA VAL A 330 10.34 2.45 -9.54
C VAL A 330 9.88 3.79 -8.96
N TRP A 331 9.41 3.82 -7.72
CA TRP A 331 8.99 5.05 -7.05
C TRP A 331 10.12 5.83 -6.39
N TRP A 332 11.31 5.26 -6.23
CA TRP A 332 12.46 5.98 -5.65
C TRP A 332 12.87 7.19 -6.51
N PRO A 333 13.11 7.03 -7.83
CA PRO A 333 13.41 8.18 -8.68
C PRO A 333 12.24 9.15 -8.82
N ILE A 334 10.99 8.67 -8.78
CA ILE A 334 9.79 9.53 -8.87
C ILE A 334 9.70 10.41 -7.61
N ALA A 335 9.73 9.82 -6.42
CA ALA A 335 9.70 10.57 -5.16
C ALA A 335 10.90 11.51 -5.03
N GLY A 336 12.09 11.05 -5.46
CA GLY A 336 13.30 11.86 -5.51
C GLY A 336 13.18 13.06 -6.45
N SER A 337 12.62 12.88 -7.65
CA SER A 337 12.39 13.97 -8.60
C SER A 337 11.40 14.99 -8.07
N ILE A 338 10.34 14.54 -7.40
CA ILE A 338 9.35 15.42 -6.75
C ILE A 338 10.02 16.23 -5.64
N ALA A 339 10.77 15.57 -4.73
CA ALA A 339 11.46 16.25 -3.64
C ALA A 339 12.52 17.24 -4.15
N MET A 340 13.27 16.85 -5.17
CA MET A 340 14.28 17.69 -5.81
C MET A 340 13.64 18.90 -6.48
N GLY A 341 12.53 18.71 -7.23
CA GLY A 341 11.77 19.81 -7.84
C GLY A 341 11.26 20.81 -6.80
N ALA A 342 10.65 20.30 -5.71
CA ALA A 342 10.19 21.13 -4.61
C ALA A 342 11.35 21.90 -3.93
N ALA A 343 12.51 21.26 -3.73
CA ALA A 343 13.69 21.89 -3.14
C ALA A 343 14.25 23.00 -4.03
N LEU A 344 14.40 22.74 -5.33
CA LEU A 344 14.91 23.75 -6.27
C LEU A 344 13.96 24.94 -6.41
N LEU A 345 12.65 24.69 -6.51
CA LEU A 345 11.63 25.77 -6.57
C LEU A 345 11.63 26.57 -5.26
N GLY A 346 11.72 25.89 -4.10
CA GLY A 346 11.79 26.55 -2.80
C GLY A 346 13.02 27.46 -2.63
N ALA A 347 14.14 27.12 -3.28
CA ALA A 347 15.37 27.89 -3.23
C ALA A 347 15.38 29.10 -4.18
N LEU A 348 14.48 29.17 -5.18
CA LEU A 348 14.46 30.28 -6.15
C LEU A 348 14.20 31.63 -5.50
N TYR A 349 13.20 31.72 -4.62
CA TYR A 349 12.85 32.97 -3.96
C TYR A 349 13.99 33.53 -3.11
N PRO A 350 14.56 32.79 -2.14
CA PRO A 350 15.70 33.25 -1.35
C PRO A 350 16.95 33.49 -2.24
N GLY A 351 17.14 32.71 -3.30
CA GLY A 351 18.19 32.92 -4.28
C GLY A 351 18.06 34.27 -5.01
N MET A 352 16.84 34.65 -5.40
CA MET A 352 16.59 35.95 -6.00
C MET A 352 16.86 37.11 -5.03
N ILE A 353 16.54 36.98 -3.76
CA ILE A 353 16.85 37.96 -2.73
C ILE A 353 18.37 38.14 -2.64
N ALA A 354 19.14 37.04 -2.50
CA ALA A 354 20.61 37.10 -2.44
C ALA A 354 21.24 37.74 -3.66
N VAL A 355 20.71 37.43 -4.85
CA VAL A 355 21.18 38.02 -6.12
C VAL A 355 20.93 39.53 -6.19
N ARG A 356 19.83 40.05 -5.64
CA ARG A 356 19.45 41.43 -5.67
C ARG A 356 20.07 42.29 -4.57
N GLN A 357 20.65 41.71 -3.51
CA GLN A 357 21.31 42.45 -2.44
C GLN A 357 22.41 43.37 -2.97
N ASP A 358 22.44 44.63 -2.47
CA ASP A 358 23.51 45.56 -2.78
C ASP A 358 24.78 45.18 -1.98
N PRO A 359 25.95 45.06 -2.65
CA PRO A 359 27.20 44.76 -1.96
C PRO A 359 27.57 45.75 -0.85
N ILE A 360 27.24 47.04 -1.04
CA ILE A 360 27.55 48.11 -0.11
C ILE A 360 26.72 47.96 1.19
N GLU A 361 25.40 47.76 1.03
CA GLU A 361 24.49 47.53 2.14
C GLU A 361 24.83 46.23 2.87
N ALA A 362 25.17 45.15 2.12
CA ALA A 362 25.55 43.86 2.70
C ALA A 362 26.83 43.90 3.55
N LEU A 363 27.77 44.83 3.23
CA LEU A 363 28.99 45.01 4.02
C LEU A 363 28.77 45.85 5.28
N ALA A 364 27.73 46.72 5.29
CA ALA A 364 27.33 47.54 6.42
C ALA A 364 26.45 46.80 7.44
N TYR A 365 26.04 45.58 7.14
CA TYR A 365 25.22 44.75 8.02
C TYR A 365 26.08 44.17 9.14
N GLU A 366 25.85 44.60 10.40
CA GLU A 366 26.47 44.06 11.62
C GLU A 366 25.78 42.76 12.09
#